data_0d08de20bff7264f29c69cb911c6ff76
#
_entry.id   0d08de20bff7264f29c69cb911c6ff76
#
_cell.length_a   1.000
_cell.length_b   1.000
_cell.length_c   1.000
_cell.angle_alpha   90.00
_cell.angle_beta   90.00
_cell.angle_gamma   90.00
#
_symmetry.space_group_name_H-M   'P 1'
#
loop_
_entity.id
_entity.type
_entity.pdbx_description
1 polymer ?
#
loop_
_entity_poly.entity_id
_entity_poly.type
_entity_poly.pdbx_seq_one_letter_code
_entity_poly.pdbx_strand_id
1 'polypeptide(L)'
;MLFKGLVLAISTFLCLIQAKEKQSNILIDELYQDKLWVLEKSTDDSLKIYSKKINGINLMAFRVNKTVTIDPLEIINVVSDLENYANFISNSKNLKTEKLDQNDGSLRAYQHIKISLPLFSDRDYFFKMIANKEALYNDKLIEWSLIDLERINEMDMSKKDENAIYLDYGAGMWLSRPVGEDKFDISYRLIMDPGG
;
A
#
# COMPACT_ATOMS: atom_id res chain seq x y z
N MET A 1 33.08 -22.78 18.80
CA MET A 1 33.10 -21.41 18.28
C MET A 1 32.03 -21.14 17.24
N LEU A 2 31.68 -22.10 16.36
CA LEU A 2 30.64 -21.96 15.33
C LEU A 2 29.21 -21.68 15.88
N PHE A 3 28.83 -22.27 17.01
CA PHE A 3 27.48 -22.17 17.57
C PHE A 3 27.12 -20.74 18.07
N LYS A 4 28.10 -20.00 18.62
CA LYS A 4 27.90 -18.61 19.06
C LYS A 4 27.71 -17.64 17.90
N GLY A 5 28.37 -17.86 16.78
CA GLY A 5 28.21 -17.05 15.57
C GLY A 5 26.85 -17.24 14.92
N LEU A 6 26.31 -18.47 14.90
CA LEU A 6 25.01 -18.78 14.34
C LEU A 6 23.86 -18.15 15.17
N VAL A 7 23.93 -18.21 16.50
CA VAL A 7 22.94 -17.60 17.38
C VAL A 7 22.93 -16.08 17.26
N LEU A 8 24.11 -15.44 17.12
CA LEU A 8 24.20 -14.00 16.93
C LEU A 8 23.62 -13.57 15.57
N ALA A 9 23.89 -14.33 14.50
CA ALA A 9 23.34 -14.05 13.16
C ALA A 9 21.80 -14.17 13.12
N ILE A 10 21.25 -15.20 13.76
CA ILE A 10 19.78 -15.37 13.88
C ILE A 10 19.15 -14.26 14.71
N SER A 11 19.79 -13.85 15.79
CA SER A 11 19.29 -12.76 16.67
C SER A 11 19.29 -11.40 15.94
N THR A 12 20.35 -11.08 15.20
CA THR A 12 20.40 -9.84 14.40
C THR A 12 19.39 -9.83 13.26
N PHE A 13 19.19 -10.96 12.59
CA PHE A 13 18.20 -11.13 11.53
C PHE A 13 16.74 -10.93 12.04
N LEU A 14 16.41 -11.56 13.17
CA LEU A 14 15.12 -11.37 13.84
C LEU A 14 14.89 -9.90 14.26
N CYS A 15 15.92 -9.24 14.75
CA CYS A 15 15.84 -7.83 15.15
C CYS A 15 15.57 -6.90 13.96
N LEU A 16 16.18 -7.16 12.80
CA LEU A 16 15.95 -6.40 11.56
C LEU A 16 14.53 -6.58 11.03
N ILE A 17 14.02 -7.82 11.04
CA ILE A 17 12.63 -8.11 10.63
C ILE A 17 11.63 -7.35 11.50
N GLN A 18 11.81 -7.38 12.82
CA GLN A 18 10.94 -6.66 13.76
C GLN A 18 11.02 -5.12 13.57
N ALA A 19 12.20 -4.59 13.27
CA ALA A 19 12.38 -3.15 13.04
C ALA A 19 11.62 -2.68 11.78
N LYS A 20 11.66 -3.43 10.67
CA LYS A 20 10.97 -3.09 9.43
C LYS A 20 9.45 -3.26 9.52
N GLU A 21 8.95 -4.27 10.22
CA GLU A 21 7.53 -4.43 10.51
C GLU A 21 7.00 -3.29 11.39
N LYS A 22 7.77 -2.89 12.40
CA LYS A 22 7.49 -1.70 13.21
C LYS A 22 7.45 -0.43 12.36
N GLN A 23 8.29 -0.32 11.33
CA GLN A 23 8.32 0.84 10.43
C GLN A 23 7.06 0.91 9.56
N SER A 24 6.56 -0.20 8.99
CA SER A 24 5.30 -0.24 8.25
C SER A 24 4.13 0.17 9.13
N ASN A 25 4.07 -0.30 10.38
CA ASN A 25 3.03 0.08 11.33
C ASN A 25 3.08 1.59 11.65
N ILE A 26 4.27 2.18 11.80
CA ILE A 26 4.44 3.62 11.99
C ILE A 26 3.88 4.40 10.79
N LEU A 27 4.13 3.96 9.54
CA LEU A 27 3.58 4.61 8.36
C LEU A 27 2.05 4.55 8.35
N ILE A 28 1.46 3.41 8.64
CA ILE A 28 0.01 3.23 8.73
C ILE A 28 -0.58 4.15 9.80
N ASP A 29 0.02 4.22 11.00
CA ASP A 29 -0.44 5.10 12.08
C ASP A 29 -0.36 6.58 11.69
N GLU A 30 0.73 6.99 11.03
CA GLU A 30 0.88 8.36 10.53
C GLU A 30 -0.12 8.71 9.44
N LEU A 31 -0.41 7.79 8.52
CA LEU A 31 -1.42 7.97 7.48
C LEU A 31 -2.83 8.04 8.07
N TYR A 32 -3.11 7.32 9.15
CA TYR A 32 -4.41 7.31 9.80
C TYR A 32 -4.74 8.65 10.49
N GLN A 33 -3.75 9.36 10.98
CA GLN A 33 -3.96 10.64 11.66
C GLN A 33 -4.47 11.72 10.70
N ASP A 34 -5.52 12.43 11.10
CA ASP A 34 -6.10 13.53 10.31
C ASP A 34 -5.35 14.86 10.42
N LYS A 35 -4.34 14.93 11.26
CA LYS A 35 -3.54 16.14 11.49
C LYS A 35 -2.52 16.37 10.37
N LEU A 36 -2.18 17.64 10.14
CA LEU A 36 -1.10 18.10 9.26
C LEU A 36 -1.32 17.85 7.75
N TRP A 37 -2.50 17.44 7.32
CA TRP A 37 -2.83 17.37 5.92
C TRP A 37 -3.09 18.77 5.35
N VAL A 38 -2.35 19.13 4.29
CA VAL A 38 -2.47 20.41 3.56
C VAL A 38 -3.26 20.15 2.28
N LEU A 39 -4.31 20.92 2.04
CA LEU A 39 -5.09 20.84 0.80
C LEU A 39 -4.27 21.41 -0.35
N GLU A 40 -3.97 20.58 -1.34
CA GLU A 40 -3.22 20.94 -2.56
C GLU A 40 -4.17 21.31 -3.70
N LYS A 41 -5.26 20.56 -3.87
CA LYS A 41 -6.18 20.74 -4.98
C LYS A 41 -7.59 20.30 -4.61
N SER A 42 -8.58 21.01 -5.12
CA SER A 42 -9.98 20.60 -5.15
C SER A 42 -10.48 20.69 -6.59
N THR A 43 -11.24 19.69 -7.04
CA THR A 43 -11.86 19.67 -8.38
C THR A 43 -13.35 19.96 -8.29
N ASP A 44 -13.98 20.27 -9.41
CA ASP A 44 -15.41 20.62 -9.47
C ASP A 44 -16.31 19.43 -9.09
N ASP A 45 -15.84 18.18 -9.25
CA ASP A 45 -16.54 16.96 -8.87
C ASP A 45 -16.29 16.55 -7.40
N SER A 46 -15.85 17.50 -6.57
CA SER A 46 -15.62 17.34 -5.12
C SER A 46 -14.47 16.40 -4.73
N LEU A 47 -13.60 16.01 -5.67
CA LEU A 47 -12.37 15.30 -5.36
C LEU A 47 -11.36 16.28 -4.75
N LYS A 48 -10.81 15.93 -3.59
CA LYS A 48 -9.82 16.74 -2.87
C LYS A 48 -8.52 15.97 -2.73
N ILE A 49 -7.40 16.64 -3.03
CA ILE A 49 -6.05 16.10 -2.92
C ILE A 49 -5.31 16.86 -1.83
N TYR A 50 -4.67 16.14 -0.93
CA TYR A 50 -3.88 16.68 0.16
C TYR A 50 -2.49 16.07 0.14
N SER A 51 -1.54 16.81 0.72
CA SER A 51 -0.21 16.31 1.05
C SER A 51 0.04 16.40 2.56
N LYS A 52 0.97 15.58 3.05
CA LYS A 52 1.43 15.60 4.45
C LYS A 52 2.92 15.29 4.48
N LYS A 53 3.70 16.11 5.19
CA LYS A 53 5.08 15.82 5.52
C LYS A 53 5.13 15.05 6.84
N ILE A 54 5.78 13.89 6.83
CA ILE A 54 5.96 13.07 8.04
C ILE A 54 7.34 13.35 8.63
N ASN A 55 7.40 13.61 9.94
CA ASN A 55 8.64 13.90 10.62
C ASN A 55 9.63 12.73 10.53
N GLY A 56 10.87 13.04 10.19
CA GLY A 56 11.94 12.04 10.05
C GLY A 56 11.89 11.21 8.74
N ILE A 57 10.95 11.50 7.84
CA ILE A 57 10.83 10.84 6.54
C ILE A 57 10.96 11.89 5.44
N ASN A 58 11.89 11.68 4.50
CA ASN A 58 12.11 12.59 3.37
C ASN A 58 11.19 12.27 2.17
N LEU A 59 9.95 11.90 2.45
CA LEU A 59 8.91 11.62 1.46
C LEU A 59 7.63 12.35 1.84
N MET A 60 6.81 12.65 0.85
CA MET A 60 5.48 13.20 1.05
C MET A 60 4.43 12.09 1.05
N ALA A 61 3.55 12.12 2.02
CA ALA A 61 2.32 11.34 1.99
C ALA A 61 1.24 12.10 1.21
N PHE A 62 0.41 11.38 0.50
CA PHE A 62 -0.72 11.91 -0.25
C PHE A 62 -2.04 11.32 0.25
N ARG A 63 -3.07 12.13 0.17
CA ARG A 63 -4.43 11.73 0.50
C ARG A 63 -5.38 12.26 -0.57
N VAL A 64 -6.26 11.39 -1.05
CA VAL A 64 -7.35 11.75 -1.97
C VAL A 64 -8.66 11.43 -1.29
N ASN A 65 -9.56 12.41 -1.22
CA ASN A 65 -10.89 12.26 -0.66
C ASN A 65 -11.96 12.51 -1.72
N LYS A 66 -13.04 11.72 -1.66
CA LYS A 66 -14.26 11.96 -2.43
C LYS A 66 -15.46 11.47 -1.66
N THR A 67 -16.54 12.28 -1.64
CA THR A 67 -17.84 11.86 -1.10
C THR A 67 -18.57 11.06 -2.18
N VAL A 68 -19.06 9.88 -1.80
CA VAL A 68 -19.76 8.94 -2.69
C VAL A 68 -20.99 8.34 -2.00
N THR A 69 -21.88 7.76 -2.80
CA THR A 69 -23.06 6.99 -2.36
C THR A 69 -22.86 5.48 -2.59
N ILE A 70 -21.63 4.99 -2.36
CA ILE A 70 -21.25 3.60 -2.56
C ILE A 70 -21.07 2.94 -1.20
N ASP A 71 -21.59 1.72 -1.04
CA ASP A 71 -21.39 0.93 0.17
C ASP A 71 -19.88 0.69 0.39
N PRO A 72 -19.36 0.94 1.61
CA PRO A 72 -17.96 0.65 1.93
C PRO A 72 -17.52 -0.79 1.63
N LEU A 73 -18.41 -1.78 1.72
CA LEU A 73 -18.11 -3.18 1.37
C LEU A 73 -17.84 -3.36 -0.13
N GLU A 74 -18.51 -2.58 -0.98
CA GLU A 74 -18.22 -2.61 -2.43
C GLU A 74 -16.83 -2.08 -2.72
N ILE A 75 -16.35 -1.07 -1.97
CA ILE A 75 -14.99 -0.56 -2.08
C ILE A 75 -13.98 -1.64 -1.70
N ILE A 76 -14.22 -2.38 -0.60
CA ILE A 76 -13.37 -3.50 -0.20
C ILE A 76 -13.33 -4.55 -1.31
N ASN A 77 -14.47 -4.92 -1.86
CA ASN A 77 -14.56 -5.93 -2.91
C ASN A 77 -13.77 -5.51 -4.16
N VAL A 78 -13.96 -4.27 -4.64
CA VAL A 78 -13.27 -3.75 -5.83
C VAL A 78 -11.76 -3.63 -5.60
N VAL A 79 -11.33 -3.08 -4.46
CA VAL A 79 -9.90 -2.87 -4.17
C VAL A 79 -9.18 -4.20 -3.89
N SER A 80 -9.88 -5.22 -3.40
CA SER A 80 -9.31 -6.55 -3.16
C SER A 80 -9.34 -7.45 -4.39
N ASP A 81 -10.06 -7.07 -5.46
CA ASP A 81 -10.18 -7.82 -6.70
C ASP A 81 -9.02 -7.50 -7.65
N LEU A 82 -7.83 -7.94 -7.27
CA LEU A 82 -6.58 -7.64 -7.96
C LEU A 82 -6.54 -8.18 -9.39
N GLU A 83 -7.19 -9.31 -9.64
CA GLU A 83 -7.21 -9.98 -10.95
C GLU A 83 -7.97 -9.16 -12.00
N ASN A 84 -8.92 -8.33 -11.57
CA ASN A 84 -9.71 -7.46 -12.42
C ASN A 84 -9.20 -6.01 -12.52
N TYR A 85 -8.06 -5.68 -11.93
CA TYR A 85 -7.49 -4.32 -11.99
C TYR A 85 -7.33 -3.81 -13.43
N ALA A 86 -6.98 -4.70 -14.38
CA ALA A 86 -6.90 -4.37 -15.80
C ALA A 86 -8.21 -3.84 -16.40
N ASN A 87 -9.36 -4.13 -15.79
CA ASN A 87 -10.67 -3.76 -16.32
C ASN A 87 -11.15 -2.38 -15.87
N PHE A 88 -10.65 -1.87 -14.74
CA PHE A 88 -11.17 -0.61 -14.17
C PHE A 88 -10.09 0.44 -13.84
N ILE A 89 -8.81 0.07 -13.75
CA ILE A 89 -7.75 1.06 -13.56
C ILE A 89 -7.40 1.69 -14.90
N SER A 90 -7.50 3.01 -14.97
CA SER A 90 -7.02 3.78 -16.13
C SER A 90 -5.53 3.50 -16.35
N ASN A 91 -5.13 3.24 -17.59
CA ASN A 91 -3.76 2.83 -17.95
C ASN A 91 -3.34 1.43 -17.45
N SER A 92 -4.30 0.55 -17.15
CA SER A 92 -4.06 -0.83 -16.71
C SER A 92 -3.15 -1.66 -17.63
N LYS A 93 -2.98 -1.26 -18.90
CA LYS A 93 -2.01 -1.88 -19.83
C LYS A 93 -0.56 -1.83 -19.32
N ASN A 94 -0.28 -0.90 -18.43
CA ASN A 94 1.03 -0.70 -17.80
C ASN A 94 1.13 -1.35 -16.41
N LEU A 95 0.05 -1.97 -15.94
CA LEU A 95 -0.02 -2.58 -14.62
C LEU A 95 -0.27 -4.08 -14.74
N LYS A 96 0.68 -4.89 -14.31
CA LYS A 96 0.50 -6.32 -14.11
C LYS A 96 0.37 -6.58 -12.63
N THR A 97 -0.71 -7.23 -12.21
CA THR A 97 -0.92 -7.63 -10.81
C THR A 97 -1.12 -9.14 -10.75
N GLU A 98 -0.48 -9.80 -9.81
CA GLU A 98 -0.55 -11.23 -9.60
C GLU A 98 -0.74 -11.53 -8.12
N LYS A 99 -1.85 -12.18 -7.78
CA LYS A 99 -2.11 -12.63 -6.41
C LYS A 99 -1.25 -13.85 -6.10
N LEU A 100 -0.56 -13.84 -4.96
CA LEU A 100 0.33 -14.91 -4.51
C LEU A 100 -0.40 -15.84 -3.55
N ASP A 101 -0.98 -15.29 -2.49
CA ASP A 101 -1.77 -16.02 -1.50
C ASP A 101 -2.85 -15.15 -0.86
N GLN A 102 -3.80 -15.79 -0.21
CA GLN A 102 -4.87 -15.13 0.52
C GLN A 102 -5.30 -15.98 1.72
N ASN A 103 -5.24 -15.40 2.93
CA ASN A 103 -5.64 -16.01 4.19
C ASN A 103 -6.41 -14.99 5.03
N ASP A 104 -7.56 -15.38 5.65
CA ASP A 104 -8.33 -14.63 6.65
C ASP A 104 -8.29 -13.09 6.55
N GLY A 105 -8.73 -12.54 5.40
CA GLY A 105 -8.76 -11.09 5.19
C GLY A 105 -7.41 -10.45 4.86
N SER A 106 -6.32 -11.24 4.80
CA SER A 106 -5.01 -10.80 4.34
C SER A 106 -4.70 -11.44 2.99
N LEU A 107 -4.21 -10.68 2.04
CA LEU A 107 -3.68 -11.17 0.78
C LEU A 107 -2.27 -10.64 0.54
N ARG A 108 -1.46 -11.42 -0.18
CA ARG A 108 -0.17 -11.02 -0.71
C ARG A 108 -0.22 -11.02 -2.23
N ALA A 109 0.41 -10.05 -2.83
CA ALA A 109 0.46 -9.94 -4.28
C ALA A 109 1.79 -9.34 -4.75
N TYR A 110 2.09 -9.60 -6.02
CA TYR A 110 3.13 -8.95 -6.79
C TYR A 110 2.50 -7.95 -7.74
N GLN A 111 3.16 -6.80 -7.92
CA GLN A 111 2.74 -5.81 -8.89
C GLN A 111 3.95 -5.29 -9.66
N HIS A 112 3.77 -5.20 -11.00
CA HIS A 112 4.75 -4.61 -11.91
C HIS A 112 4.10 -3.44 -12.64
N ILE A 113 4.78 -2.30 -12.62
CA ILE A 113 4.34 -1.05 -13.28
C ILE A 113 5.30 -0.73 -14.40
N LYS A 114 4.82 -0.81 -15.63
CA LYS A 114 5.57 -0.40 -16.81
C LYS A 114 5.58 1.11 -16.94
N ILE A 115 6.77 1.71 -17.02
CA ILE A 115 6.96 3.15 -17.23
C ILE A 115 7.37 3.38 -18.67
N SER A 116 6.41 3.87 -19.50
CA SER A 116 6.64 4.13 -20.93
C SER A 116 7.33 5.48 -21.18
N LEU A 117 8.32 5.84 -20.36
CA LEU A 117 9.11 7.06 -20.52
C LEU A 117 10.59 6.70 -20.77
N PRO A 118 11.25 7.34 -21.73
CA PRO A 118 12.68 7.14 -21.97
C PRO A 118 13.50 7.40 -20.70
N LEU A 119 14.51 6.59 -20.44
CA LEU A 119 15.44 6.70 -19.31
C LEU A 119 14.85 6.35 -17.93
N PHE A 120 13.59 5.93 -17.86
CA PHE A 120 12.98 5.47 -16.62
C PHE A 120 12.80 3.95 -16.66
N SER A 121 13.28 3.27 -15.65
CA SER A 121 13.05 1.83 -15.47
C SER A 121 11.63 1.57 -15.00
N ASP A 122 11.11 0.39 -15.28
CA ASP A 122 9.88 -0.11 -14.70
C ASP A 122 9.99 -0.23 -13.17
N ARG A 123 8.88 -0.38 -12.48
CA ARG A 123 8.82 -0.57 -11.03
C ARG A 123 8.14 -1.88 -10.71
N ASP A 124 8.64 -2.58 -9.72
CA ASP A 124 7.94 -3.74 -9.18
C ASP A 124 8.02 -3.78 -7.66
N TYR A 125 7.06 -4.47 -7.07
CA TYR A 125 6.99 -4.65 -5.63
C TYR A 125 6.07 -5.81 -5.25
N PHE A 126 6.37 -6.38 -4.10
CA PHE A 126 5.45 -7.25 -3.38
C PHE A 126 4.75 -6.44 -2.29
N PHE A 127 3.49 -6.71 -2.05
CA PHE A 127 2.74 -6.06 -0.99
C PHE A 127 1.83 -7.02 -0.25
N LYS A 128 1.55 -6.69 0.99
CA LYS A 128 0.53 -7.31 1.82
C LYS A 128 -0.62 -6.34 1.96
N MET A 129 -1.84 -6.82 1.77
CA MET A 129 -3.07 -6.07 1.97
C MET A 129 -3.92 -6.77 3.02
N ILE A 130 -4.52 -6.01 3.92
CA ILE A 130 -5.46 -6.48 4.93
C ILE A 130 -6.78 -5.76 4.70
N ALA A 131 -7.84 -6.52 4.42
CA ALA A 131 -9.20 -6.00 4.29
C ALA A 131 -9.97 -6.23 5.59
N ASN A 132 -10.54 -5.19 6.15
CA ASN A 132 -11.36 -5.27 7.35
C ASN A 132 -12.83 -5.50 6.96
N LYS A 133 -13.29 -6.74 7.01
CA LYS A 133 -14.68 -7.11 6.70
C LYS A 133 -15.70 -6.62 7.74
N GLU A 134 -15.23 -6.19 8.91
CA GLU A 134 -16.05 -5.57 9.97
C GLU A 134 -16.09 -4.03 9.83
N ALA A 135 -15.72 -3.51 8.68
CA ALA A 135 -15.59 -2.09 8.38
C ALA A 135 -16.89 -1.27 8.55
N LEU A 136 -18.04 -1.90 8.72
CA LEU A 136 -19.29 -1.21 9.10
C LEU A 136 -19.18 -0.50 10.46
N TYR A 137 -18.22 -0.89 11.30
CA TYR A 137 -17.99 -0.35 12.64
C TYR A 137 -16.63 0.36 12.79
N ASN A 138 -15.79 0.30 11.77
CA ASN A 138 -14.46 0.87 11.77
C ASN A 138 -14.24 1.64 10.46
N ASP A 139 -13.73 2.83 10.53
CA ASP A 139 -13.48 3.65 9.33
C ASP A 139 -12.34 3.13 8.43
N LYS A 140 -11.50 2.21 8.91
CA LYS A 140 -10.44 1.55 8.13
C LYS A 140 -11.02 0.38 7.32
N LEU A 141 -11.05 0.53 6.00
CA LEU A 141 -11.51 -0.50 5.07
C LEU A 141 -10.39 -1.48 4.71
N ILE A 142 -9.26 -0.92 4.30
CA ILE A 142 -8.10 -1.67 3.80
C ILE A 142 -6.83 -0.97 4.25
N GLU A 143 -5.85 -1.74 4.66
CA GLU A 143 -4.47 -1.32 4.87
C GLU A 143 -3.55 -2.15 3.98
N TRP A 144 -2.50 -1.55 3.43
CA TRP A 144 -1.48 -2.28 2.69
C TRP A 144 -0.09 -1.74 3.00
N SER A 145 0.91 -2.60 2.88
CA SER A 145 2.31 -2.22 3.01
C SER A 145 3.18 -3.02 2.04
N LEU A 146 4.26 -2.42 1.58
CA LEU A 146 5.26 -3.09 0.77
C LEU A 146 6.00 -4.14 1.59
N ILE A 147 6.44 -5.20 0.92
CA ILE A 147 7.18 -6.31 1.52
C ILE A 147 8.64 -6.17 1.09
N ASP A 148 9.54 -6.29 2.04
CA ASP A 148 10.98 -6.35 1.78
C ASP A 148 11.37 -7.63 1.03
N LEU A 149 12.31 -7.54 0.07
CA LEU A 149 12.79 -8.69 -0.69
C LEU A 149 13.32 -9.83 0.18
N GLU A 150 13.95 -9.51 1.31
CA GLU A 150 14.46 -10.52 2.25
C GLU A 150 13.36 -11.42 2.85
N ARG A 151 12.09 -11.01 2.73
CA ARG A 151 10.92 -11.74 3.23
C ARG A 151 10.16 -12.48 2.13
N ILE A 152 10.63 -12.43 0.91
CA ILE A 152 10.03 -13.11 -0.25
C ILE A 152 10.71 -14.48 -0.40
N ASN A 153 9.90 -15.52 -0.56
CA ASN A 153 10.42 -16.87 -0.84
C ASN A 153 10.95 -16.97 -2.28
N GLU A 154 11.79 -17.99 -2.55
CA GLU A 154 12.43 -18.17 -3.86
C GLU A 154 11.41 -18.31 -5.00
N MET A 155 10.27 -18.97 -4.77
CA MET A 155 9.24 -19.17 -5.79
C MET A 155 8.56 -17.85 -6.17
N ASP A 156 8.22 -17.01 -5.20
CA ASP A 156 7.65 -15.68 -5.46
C ASP A 156 8.70 -14.75 -6.06
N MET A 157 9.97 -14.85 -5.61
CA MET A 157 11.08 -14.06 -6.14
C MET A 157 11.28 -14.25 -7.65
N SER A 158 10.99 -15.41 -8.20
CA SER A 158 11.07 -15.66 -9.65
C SER A 158 10.12 -14.82 -10.50
N LYS A 159 9.12 -14.16 -9.90
CA LYS A 159 8.18 -13.25 -10.56
C LYS A 159 8.73 -11.85 -10.75
N LYS A 160 9.74 -11.49 -9.96
CA LYS A 160 10.40 -10.18 -10.01
C LYS A 160 11.06 -9.96 -11.36
N ASP A 161 10.89 -8.78 -11.96
CA ASP A 161 11.62 -8.36 -13.15
C ASP A 161 13.02 -7.86 -12.75
N GLU A 162 14.05 -8.46 -13.32
CA GLU A 162 15.45 -8.10 -13.04
C GLU A 162 15.81 -6.67 -13.51
N ASN A 163 15.06 -6.13 -14.47
CA ASN A 163 15.30 -4.79 -15.04
C ASN A 163 14.47 -3.70 -14.35
N ALA A 164 13.51 -4.08 -13.51
CA ALA A 164 12.69 -3.14 -12.76
C ALA A 164 13.37 -2.70 -11.46
N ILE A 165 13.14 -1.45 -11.06
CA ILE A 165 13.51 -0.98 -9.73
C ILE A 165 12.51 -1.55 -8.74
N TYR A 166 13.01 -2.29 -7.75
CA TYR A 166 12.18 -2.80 -6.67
C TYR A 166 11.85 -1.73 -5.64
N LEU A 167 10.56 -1.60 -5.30
CA LEU A 167 10.11 -0.69 -4.26
C LEU A 167 9.86 -1.48 -2.96
N ASP A 168 10.58 -1.14 -1.91
CA ASP A 168 10.53 -1.83 -0.61
C ASP A 168 10.00 -0.94 0.52
N TYR A 169 9.76 0.35 0.25
CA TYR A 169 9.32 1.31 1.24
C TYR A 169 8.02 1.99 0.83
N GLY A 170 6.95 1.67 1.54
CA GLY A 170 5.64 2.29 1.30
C GLY A 170 4.51 1.59 2.04
N ALA A 171 3.46 2.36 2.27
CA ALA A 171 2.21 1.88 2.85
C ALA A 171 1.05 2.75 2.40
N GLY A 172 -0.17 2.25 2.54
CA GLY A 172 -1.37 3.02 2.28
C GLY A 172 -2.60 2.41 2.92
N MET A 173 -3.70 3.16 2.82
CA MET A 173 -4.97 2.73 3.39
C MET A 173 -6.16 3.34 2.65
N TRP A 174 -7.26 2.63 2.72
CA TRP A 174 -8.58 3.13 2.37
C TRP A 174 -9.42 3.31 3.63
N LEU A 175 -10.05 4.45 3.75
CA LEU A 175 -10.94 4.80 4.86
C LEU A 175 -12.32 5.16 4.32
N SER A 176 -13.36 4.90 5.12
CA SER A 176 -14.73 5.33 4.85
C SER A 176 -15.32 5.92 6.10
N ARG A 177 -15.89 7.12 5.98
CA ARG A 177 -16.59 7.79 7.09
C ARG A 177 -17.97 8.23 6.64
N PRO A 178 -19.03 7.90 7.36
CA PRO A 178 -20.36 8.39 7.05
C PRO A 178 -20.41 9.92 7.20
N VAL A 179 -20.96 10.62 6.21
CA VAL A 179 -21.12 12.10 6.21
C VAL A 179 -22.55 12.54 5.99
N GLY A 180 -23.47 11.61 5.92
CA GLY A 180 -24.91 11.81 5.76
C GLY A 180 -25.62 10.48 5.57
N GLU A 181 -26.92 10.55 5.29
CA GLU A 181 -27.71 9.38 4.92
C GLU A 181 -27.20 8.84 3.58
N ASP A 182 -26.78 7.57 3.54
CA ASP A 182 -26.22 6.88 2.36
C ASP A 182 -25.01 7.57 1.69
N LYS A 183 -24.31 8.47 2.40
CA LYS A 183 -23.13 9.15 1.89
C LYS A 183 -21.90 8.88 2.75
N PHE A 184 -20.80 8.57 2.08
CA PHE A 184 -19.52 8.29 2.71
C PHE A 184 -18.42 9.17 2.14
N ASP A 185 -17.56 9.72 3.00
CA ASP A 185 -16.30 10.33 2.61
C ASP A 185 -15.24 9.23 2.53
N ILE A 186 -14.89 8.87 1.31
CA ILE A 186 -13.86 7.87 1.03
C ILE A 186 -12.52 8.57 0.92
N SER A 187 -11.54 8.05 1.63
CA SER A 187 -10.18 8.56 1.66
C SER A 187 -9.18 7.48 1.29
N TYR A 188 -8.43 7.68 0.22
CA TYR A 188 -7.23 6.89 -0.09
C TYR A 188 -5.99 7.66 0.35
N ARG A 189 -5.16 7.04 1.17
CA ARG A 189 -3.94 7.65 1.73
C ARG A 189 -2.75 6.75 1.44
N LEU A 190 -1.63 7.33 1.03
CA LEU A 190 -0.42 6.57 0.76
C LEU A 190 0.84 7.39 1.02
N ILE A 191 1.90 6.69 1.31
CA ILE A 191 3.29 7.14 1.20
C ILE A 191 4.09 6.01 0.56
N MET A 192 4.91 6.34 -0.43
CA MET A 192 5.73 5.37 -1.13
C MET A 192 6.99 6.05 -1.66
N ASP A 193 8.14 5.40 -1.52
CA ASP A 193 9.35 5.78 -2.22
C ASP A 193 9.22 5.30 -3.67
N PRO A 194 9.21 6.21 -4.67
CA PRO A 194 9.09 5.82 -6.08
C PRO A 194 10.34 5.13 -6.64
N GLY A 195 11.42 5.09 -5.89
CA GLY A 195 12.73 4.60 -6.32
C GLY A 195 13.36 5.47 -7.42
N GLY A 196 14.65 5.78 -7.33
CA GLY A 196 15.37 6.53 -8.37
C GLY A 196 16.47 7.38 -7.84
#